data_1ba8bd7585664f60e3beba9fd70a8b15
#
_entry.id   1ba8bd7585664f60e3beba9fd70a8b15
#
_cell.length_a   1.000
_cell.length_b   1.000
_cell.length_c   1.000
_cell.angle_alpha   90.00
_cell.angle_beta   90.00
_cell.angle_gamma   90.00
#
_symmetry.space_group_name_H-M   'P 1'
#
loop_
_entity.id
_entity.type
_entity.pdbx_description
1 polymer ?
#
loop_
_entity_poly.entity_id
_entity_poly.type
_entity_poly.pdbx_seq_one_letter_code
_entity_poly.pdbx_strand_id
1 'polypeptide(L)'
;TNWCTTDALLRFSDERYDRFLSLAKAQHLQLLRAWGGGIPESDYFYRKCDELGLMVAQEWPTCWDSQKVQPFEALEETARLHTVRLRNHPSLVQWAGGNESAAADGAAMDMFGRIAYELDGTRPFHRTSPYGGSLHSYNTYWDMEEMDAALNLRAPFIGEFGMASCPNRESVYRYIPAEERGTWDPAAKNAFNYHTPRFNEFRWPEDYNDMDHLLKRAEEFGPIDSLDDFIFGTQMAQSTAIRHTLEAARAAWPMPP
;
A
#
# COMPACT_ATOMS: atom_id res chain seq x y z
N THR A 1 -7.13 3.03 -3.44
CA THR A 1 -5.92 2.18 -3.42
C THR A 1 -4.73 2.94 -2.85
N ASN A 2 -3.77 2.22 -2.25
CA ASN A 2 -2.49 2.82 -1.88
C ASN A 2 -1.70 3.20 -3.13
N TRP A 3 -0.99 4.30 -3.03
CA TRP A 3 -0.15 4.83 -4.09
C TRP A 3 1.25 5.08 -3.57
N CYS A 4 2.21 4.38 -4.14
CA CYS A 4 3.64 4.59 -3.94
C CYS A 4 4.32 4.27 -5.27
N THR A 5 4.76 5.30 -6.00
CA THR A 5 5.31 5.13 -7.35
C THR A 5 6.79 4.88 -7.38
N THR A 6 7.45 4.98 -6.24
CA THR A 6 8.89 4.86 -6.17
C THR A 6 9.36 3.45 -6.46
N ASP A 7 10.33 3.33 -7.33
CA ASP A 7 11.27 2.22 -7.28
C ASP A 7 12.50 2.63 -6.42
N ALA A 8 13.36 1.68 -6.11
CA ALA A 8 14.55 1.94 -5.30
C ALA A 8 15.50 3.00 -5.90
N LEU A 9 15.33 3.33 -7.17
CA LEU A 9 16.17 4.30 -7.89
C LEU A 9 15.44 5.62 -8.13
N LEU A 10 14.23 5.79 -7.62
CA LEU A 10 13.42 7.01 -7.72
C LEU A 10 13.27 7.52 -9.17
N ARG A 11 13.09 6.60 -10.12
CA ARG A 11 12.98 6.92 -11.54
C ARG A 11 11.56 7.36 -11.88
N PHE A 12 11.31 8.66 -11.77
CA PHE A 12 10.05 9.26 -12.15
C PHE A 12 10.15 9.84 -13.56
N SER A 13 9.09 9.66 -14.35
CA SER A 13 8.88 10.42 -15.58
C SER A 13 7.38 10.69 -15.76
N ASP A 14 7.07 11.72 -16.53
CA ASP A 14 5.68 12.08 -16.83
C ASP A 14 4.96 10.93 -17.54
N GLU A 15 5.64 10.22 -18.44
CA GLU A 15 5.08 9.04 -19.15
C GLU A 15 4.77 7.89 -18.19
N ARG A 16 5.58 7.73 -17.14
CA ARG A 16 5.32 6.70 -16.11
C ARG A 16 4.07 7.06 -15.31
N TYR A 17 3.92 8.31 -14.90
CA TYR A 17 2.69 8.77 -14.26
C TYR A 17 1.47 8.63 -15.18
N ASP A 18 1.57 9.05 -16.44
CA ASP A 18 0.49 8.90 -17.42
C ASP A 18 0.02 7.44 -17.52
N ARG A 19 0.96 6.52 -17.62
CA ARG A 19 0.65 5.11 -17.72
C ARG A 19 -0.10 4.59 -16.49
N PHE A 20 0.41 4.85 -15.29
CA PHE A 20 -0.18 4.32 -14.06
C PHE A 20 -1.50 5.01 -13.71
N LEU A 21 -1.59 6.31 -13.86
CA LEU A 21 -2.82 7.04 -13.55
C LEU A 21 -3.93 6.75 -14.57
N SER A 22 -3.60 6.57 -15.84
CA SER A 22 -4.56 6.12 -16.86
C SER A 22 -5.04 4.70 -16.57
N LEU A 23 -4.16 3.81 -16.11
CA LEU A 23 -4.53 2.46 -15.70
C LEU A 23 -5.44 2.49 -14.46
N ALA A 24 -5.12 3.31 -13.46
CA ALA A 24 -5.95 3.49 -12.27
C ALA A 24 -7.36 3.98 -12.66
N LYS A 25 -7.44 4.95 -13.57
CA LYS A 25 -8.72 5.44 -14.08
C LYS A 25 -9.50 4.36 -14.84
N ALA A 26 -8.82 3.58 -15.69
CA ALA A 26 -9.43 2.49 -16.45
C ALA A 26 -9.96 1.35 -15.54
N GLN A 27 -9.35 1.16 -14.38
CA GLN A 27 -9.80 0.23 -13.34
C GLN A 27 -10.89 0.81 -12.43
N HIS A 28 -11.43 1.97 -12.74
CA HIS A 28 -12.44 2.67 -11.94
C HIS A 28 -12.01 3.00 -10.51
N LEU A 29 -10.71 3.15 -10.26
CA LEU A 29 -10.22 3.67 -9.00
C LEU A 29 -10.61 5.14 -8.90
N GLN A 30 -11.07 5.55 -7.72
CA GLN A 30 -11.56 6.90 -7.47
C GLN A 30 -10.67 7.68 -6.53
N LEU A 31 -10.04 6.99 -5.56
CA LEU A 31 -9.20 7.58 -4.54
C LEU A 31 -7.84 6.88 -4.50
N LEU A 32 -6.80 7.68 -4.56
CA LEU A 32 -5.41 7.27 -4.35
C LEU A 32 -4.95 7.76 -2.98
N ARG A 33 -4.48 6.87 -2.13
CA ARG A 33 -3.82 7.23 -0.88
C ARG A 33 -2.32 7.37 -1.16
N ALA A 34 -1.83 8.60 -1.22
CA ALA A 34 -0.41 8.90 -1.33
C ALA A 34 0.27 8.60 0.02
N TRP A 35 0.84 7.41 0.12
CA TRP A 35 1.29 6.76 1.34
C TRP A 35 2.48 7.45 2.00
N GLY A 36 2.43 7.62 3.32
CA GLY A 36 3.43 8.34 4.10
C GLY A 36 4.80 7.67 4.21
N GLY A 37 4.91 6.37 3.90
CA GLY A 37 6.21 5.69 3.77
C GLY A 37 6.89 5.91 2.43
N GLY A 38 6.25 6.64 1.52
CA GLY A 38 6.80 7.05 0.22
C GLY A 38 7.35 8.47 0.22
N ILE A 39 7.82 8.90 -0.94
CA ILE A 39 8.16 10.30 -1.20
C ILE A 39 6.92 11.01 -1.72
N PRO A 40 6.64 12.26 -1.29
CA PRO A 40 5.58 13.05 -1.89
C PRO A 40 5.78 13.19 -3.39
N GLU A 41 4.70 12.98 -4.13
CA GLU A 41 4.72 12.92 -5.58
C GLU A 41 5.08 14.26 -6.23
N SER A 42 5.45 14.23 -7.51
CA SER A 42 5.75 15.42 -8.30
C SER A 42 4.50 16.26 -8.57
N ASP A 43 4.67 17.53 -8.94
CA ASP A 43 3.55 18.39 -9.35
C ASP A 43 2.82 17.83 -10.58
N TYR A 44 3.50 17.06 -11.42
CA TYR A 44 2.89 16.40 -12.56
C TYR A 44 1.83 15.38 -12.13
N PHE A 45 2.13 14.59 -11.10
CA PHE A 45 1.16 13.62 -10.55
C PHE A 45 -0.15 14.29 -10.15
N TYR A 46 -0.09 15.38 -9.39
CA TYR A 46 -1.31 16.07 -8.94
C TYR A 46 -2.07 16.73 -10.09
N ARG A 47 -1.36 17.40 -11.00
CA ARG A 47 -2.01 17.94 -12.21
C ARG A 47 -2.72 16.85 -13.01
N LYS A 48 -2.10 15.69 -13.13
CA LYS A 48 -2.70 14.56 -13.85
C LYS A 48 -3.89 13.96 -13.11
N CYS A 49 -3.85 13.90 -11.79
CA CYS A 49 -5.01 13.53 -10.98
C CYS A 49 -6.16 14.54 -11.14
N ASP A 50 -5.85 15.85 -11.18
CA ASP A 50 -6.84 16.91 -11.45
C ASP A 50 -7.51 16.70 -12.81
N GLU A 51 -6.74 16.45 -13.87
CA GLU A 51 -7.24 16.19 -15.23
C GLU A 51 -8.13 14.93 -15.31
N LEU A 52 -7.71 13.86 -14.65
CA LEU A 52 -8.41 12.57 -14.70
C LEU A 52 -9.60 12.48 -13.73
N GLY A 53 -9.75 13.44 -12.81
CA GLY A 53 -10.73 13.37 -11.74
C GLY A 53 -10.46 12.23 -10.75
N LEU A 54 -9.18 11.97 -10.43
CA LEU A 54 -8.76 11.05 -9.40
C LEU A 54 -8.56 11.82 -8.09
N MET A 55 -9.22 11.40 -7.03
CA MET A 55 -9.03 11.99 -5.70
C MET A 55 -7.72 11.50 -5.09
N VAL A 56 -7.09 12.34 -4.26
CA VAL A 56 -5.87 12.02 -3.52
C VAL A 56 -6.04 12.31 -2.03
N ALA A 57 -5.84 11.30 -1.20
CA ALA A 57 -5.60 11.45 0.22
C ALA A 57 -4.09 11.48 0.45
N GLN A 58 -3.58 12.61 0.89
CA GLN A 58 -2.13 12.83 1.05
C GLN A 58 -1.70 12.63 2.50
N GLU A 59 -0.75 11.75 2.71
CA GLU A 59 -0.03 11.64 3.98
C GLU A 59 1.26 12.48 3.93
N TRP A 60 1.62 13.11 5.04
CA TRP A 60 2.98 13.63 5.21
C TRP A 60 3.95 12.45 5.37
N PRO A 61 5.26 12.66 5.10
CA PRO A 61 6.24 11.57 5.00
C PRO A 61 6.61 10.98 6.36
N THR A 62 5.65 10.33 7.00
CA THR A 62 5.82 9.58 8.24
C THR A 62 5.20 8.19 8.15
N CYS A 63 5.89 7.20 8.69
CA CYS A 63 5.48 5.81 8.67
C CYS A 63 6.11 5.08 9.85
N TRP A 64 5.33 4.22 10.53
CA TRP A 64 5.81 3.38 11.63
C TRP A 64 6.58 4.17 12.71
N ASP A 65 5.99 5.28 13.14
CA ASP A 65 6.57 6.17 14.13
C ASP A 65 7.89 6.85 13.72
N SER A 66 8.23 6.92 12.43
CA SER A 66 9.45 7.59 11.96
C SER A 66 9.55 9.06 12.40
N GLN A 67 8.44 9.72 12.71
CA GLN A 67 8.42 11.07 13.27
C GLN A 67 9.15 11.20 14.62
N LYS A 68 9.34 10.09 15.34
CA LYS A 68 10.05 10.08 16.64
C LYS A 68 11.56 10.27 16.49
N VAL A 69 12.11 9.96 15.32
CA VAL A 69 13.55 10.03 15.07
C VAL A 69 13.92 11.14 14.08
N GLN A 70 12.94 11.82 13.48
CA GLN A 70 13.17 12.97 12.62
C GLN A 70 13.34 14.23 13.46
N PRO A 71 14.25 15.16 13.09
CA PRO A 71 14.30 16.48 13.70
C PRO A 71 12.95 17.19 13.55
N PHE A 72 12.33 17.59 14.66
CA PHE A 72 10.95 18.07 14.67
C PHE A 72 10.75 19.32 13.81
N GLU A 73 11.71 20.25 13.85
CA GLU A 73 11.67 21.49 13.09
C GLU A 73 11.75 21.21 11.58
N ALA A 74 12.58 20.25 11.15
CA ALA A 74 12.68 19.86 9.76
C ALA A 74 11.39 19.16 9.27
N LEU A 75 10.77 18.37 10.13
CA LEU A 75 9.49 17.73 9.84
C LEU A 75 8.38 18.77 9.69
N GLU A 76 8.34 19.77 10.59
CA GLU A 76 7.37 20.87 10.52
C GLU A 76 7.56 21.69 9.24
N GLU A 77 8.80 22.07 8.91
CA GLU A 77 9.10 22.81 7.69
C GLU A 77 8.68 22.02 6.44
N THR A 78 9.01 20.74 6.39
CA THR A 78 8.60 19.83 5.31
C THR A 78 7.08 19.80 5.15
N ALA A 79 6.35 19.66 6.25
CA ALA A 79 4.90 19.62 6.21
C ALA A 79 4.29 20.94 5.71
N ARG A 80 4.83 22.09 6.16
CA ARG A 80 4.38 23.41 5.72
C ARG A 80 4.62 23.60 4.21
N LEU A 81 5.81 23.27 3.71
CA LEU A 81 6.15 23.39 2.30
C LEU A 81 5.25 22.51 1.43
N HIS A 82 5.03 21.25 1.82
CA HIS A 82 4.14 20.35 1.09
C HIS A 82 2.70 20.86 1.09
N THR A 83 2.20 21.35 2.21
CA THR A 83 0.83 21.89 2.28
C THR A 83 0.66 23.08 1.34
N VAL A 84 1.59 24.04 1.37
CA VAL A 84 1.53 25.21 0.48
C VAL A 84 1.62 24.81 -1.00
N ARG A 85 2.47 23.84 -1.33
CA ARG A 85 2.62 23.31 -2.68
C ARG A 85 1.34 22.68 -3.21
N LEU A 86 0.66 21.89 -2.38
CA LEU A 86 -0.39 20.97 -2.84
C LEU A 86 -1.82 21.47 -2.61
N ARG A 87 -2.05 22.39 -1.69
CA ARG A 87 -3.38 22.82 -1.27
C ARG A 87 -4.30 23.35 -2.37
N ASN A 88 -3.74 23.76 -3.51
CA ASN A 88 -4.53 24.30 -4.63
C ASN A 88 -4.95 23.24 -5.66
N HIS A 89 -4.59 21.96 -5.47
CA HIS A 89 -5.03 20.89 -6.34
C HIS A 89 -6.45 20.43 -5.99
N PRO A 90 -7.41 20.48 -6.90
CA PRO A 90 -8.78 20.01 -6.65
C PRO A 90 -8.83 18.48 -6.42
N SER A 91 -7.89 17.72 -6.94
CA SER A 91 -7.77 16.28 -6.67
C SER A 91 -7.46 15.96 -5.21
N LEU A 92 -6.77 16.84 -4.49
CA LEU A 92 -6.45 16.64 -3.08
C LEU A 92 -7.68 16.81 -2.23
N VAL A 93 -8.13 15.74 -1.55
CA VAL A 93 -9.39 15.74 -0.78
C VAL A 93 -9.19 15.57 0.73
N GLN A 94 -8.02 15.10 1.16
CA GLN A 94 -7.74 14.84 2.57
C GLN A 94 -6.25 14.97 2.86
N TRP A 95 -5.94 15.48 4.05
CA TRP A 95 -4.61 15.40 4.66
C TRP A 95 -4.58 14.30 5.71
N ALA A 96 -3.45 13.57 5.82
CA ALA A 96 -3.22 12.61 6.88
C ALA A 96 -1.81 12.71 7.45
N GLY A 97 -1.69 12.45 8.76
CA GLY A 97 -0.42 12.59 9.49
C GLY A 97 0.61 11.53 9.13
N GLY A 98 0.17 10.39 8.59
CA GLY A 98 1.08 9.33 8.16
C GLY A 98 0.51 7.93 8.33
N ASN A 99 1.39 6.94 8.13
CA ASN A 99 1.03 5.53 8.15
C ASN A 99 1.37 4.87 9.48
N GLU A 100 0.40 4.16 10.05
CA GLU A 100 0.57 3.22 11.17
C GLU A 100 1.37 3.78 12.35
N SER A 101 1.08 5.03 12.73
CA SER A 101 1.70 5.63 13.89
C SER A 101 1.02 5.16 15.19
N ALA A 102 1.77 4.50 16.07
CA ALA A 102 1.31 4.18 17.41
C ALA A 102 1.16 5.44 18.28
N ALA A 103 1.84 6.54 17.93
CA ALA A 103 1.74 7.84 18.59
C ALA A 103 0.73 8.76 17.89
N ALA A 104 -0.46 8.25 17.58
CA ALA A 104 -1.51 9.00 16.90
C ALA A 104 -1.91 10.30 17.64
N ASP A 105 -1.79 10.32 18.96
CA ASP A 105 -2.07 11.49 19.82
C ASP A 105 -0.81 12.28 20.20
N GLY A 106 0.29 12.06 19.49
CA GLY A 106 1.56 12.72 19.77
C GLY A 106 1.70 14.10 19.13
N ALA A 107 2.70 14.86 19.61
CA ALA A 107 2.97 16.24 19.20
C ALA A 107 3.13 16.43 17.68
N ALA A 108 3.69 15.45 16.96
CA ALA A 108 3.83 15.53 15.52
C ALA A 108 2.46 15.53 14.81
N MET A 109 1.52 14.69 15.28
CA MET A 109 0.16 14.64 14.70
C MET A 109 -0.63 15.92 15.04
N ASP A 110 -0.42 16.51 16.21
CA ASP A 110 -0.99 17.81 16.56
C ASP A 110 -0.43 18.93 15.67
N MET A 111 0.87 18.90 15.42
CA MET A 111 1.54 19.84 14.52
C MET A 111 0.98 19.72 13.10
N PHE A 112 0.83 18.52 12.56
CA PHE A 112 0.24 18.29 11.23
C PHE A 112 -1.20 18.79 11.15
N GLY A 113 -2.02 18.51 12.15
CA GLY A 113 -3.40 19.01 12.21
C GLY A 113 -3.48 20.53 12.21
N ARG A 114 -2.60 21.19 12.98
CA ARG A 114 -2.47 22.65 12.98
C ARG A 114 -2.06 23.20 11.62
N ILE A 115 -1.07 22.59 10.96
CA ILE A 115 -0.62 22.99 9.62
C ILE A 115 -1.73 22.84 8.59
N ALA A 116 -2.46 21.72 8.59
CA ALA A 116 -3.59 21.51 7.71
C ALA A 116 -4.65 22.61 7.89
N TYR A 117 -4.97 22.95 9.13
CA TYR A 117 -5.95 23.99 9.45
C TYR A 117 -5.47 25.38 9.06
N GLU A 118 -4.24 25.76 9.41
CA GLU A 118 -3.71 27.11 9.19
C GLU A 118 -3.40 27.39 7.71
N LEU A 119 -2.86 26.43 6.97
CA LEU A 119 -2.37 26.64 5.60
C LEU A 119 -3.35 26.22 4.51
N ASP A 120 -4.28 25.35 4.81
CA ASP A 120 -5.35 24.93 3.87
C ASP A 120 -6.75 25.29 4.42
N GLY A 121 -7.14 24.73 5.56
CA GLY A 121 -8.41 25.02 6.24
C GLY A 121 -9.66 24.50 5.51
N THR A 122 -9.52 23.85 4.36
CA THR A 122 -10.64 23.43 3.51
C THR A 122 -10.84 21.91 3.49
N ARG A 123 -9.81 21.14 3.86
CA ARG A 123 -9.81 19.68 3.80
C ARG A 123 -9.75 19.07 5.19
N PRO A 124 -10.40 17.92 5.39
CA PRO A 124 -10.30 17.20 6.65
C PRO A 124 -8.86 16.71 6.88
N PHE A 125 -8.49 16.63 8.15
CA PHE A 125 -7.25 16.03 8.61
C PHE A 125 -7.52 14.71 9.33
N HIS A 126 -6.84 13.66 8.93
CA HIS A 126 -6.83 12.35 9.57
C HIS A 126 -5.49 12.13 10.26
N ARG A 127 -5.49 11.79 11.54
CA ARG A 127 -4.26 11.79 12.35
C ARG A 127 -3.24 10.76 11.86
N THR A 128 -3.68 9.53 11.61
CA THR A 128 -2.86 8.45 11.05
C THR A 128 -3.77 7.38 10.43
N SER A 129 -3.25 6.50 9.63
CA SER A 129 -4.02 5.35 9.12
C SER A 129 -3.42 4.06 9.69
N PRO A 130 -4.18 3.20 10.46
CA PRO A 130 -5.57 3.39 10.83
C PRO A 130 -5.75 4.30 12.05
N TYR A 131 -6.91 4.99 12.14
CA TYR A 131 -7.31 5.78 13.28
C TYR A 131 -8.81 6.11 13.21
N GLY A 132 -9.45 6.32 14.37
CA GLY A 132 -10.84 6.81 14.41
C GLY A 132 -11.85 5.89 13.75
N GLY A 133 -11.68 4.58 13.86
CA GLY A 133 -12.56 3.57 13.29
C GLY A 133 -12.15 3.08 11.90
N SER A 134 -11.12 3.67 11.28
CA SER A 134 -10.54 3.07 10.08
C SER A 134 -9.75 1.80 10.43
N LEU A 135 -9.62 0.91 9.46
CA LEU A 135 -9.04 -0.42 9.64
C LEU A 135 -7.95 -0.69 8.60
N HIS A 136 -6.88 -1.36 9.02
CA HIS A 136 -5.98 -2.11 8.14
C HIS A 136 -6.26 -3.60 8.33
N SER A 137 -6.54 -4.33 7.26
CA SER A 137 -6.94 -5.73 7.31
C SER A 137 -6.03 -6.60 6.44
N TYR A 138 -5.16 -7.32 7.12
CA TYR A 138 -4.25 -8.30 6.50
C TYR A 138 -4.38 -9.69 7.12
N ASN A 139 -5.46 -9.96 7.86
CA ASN A 139 -5.67 -11.19 8.60
C ASN A 139 -5.56 -12.44 7.71
N THR A 140 -6.09 -12.37 6.49
CA THR A 140 -5.98 -13.47 5.53
C THR A 140 -4.56 -13.74 5.05
N TYR A 141 -3.62 -12.83 5.30
CA TYR A 141 -2.22 -13.01 4.94
C TYR A 141 -1.32 -13.20 6.16
N TRP A 142 -1.30 -12.25 7.09
CA TRP A 142 -0.41 -12.32 8.26
C TRP A 142 -0.84 -13.36 9.28
N ASP A 143 -2.14 -13.43 9.58
CA ASP A 143 -2.69 -14.33 10.58
C ASP A 143 -3.18 -15.66 9.99
N MET A 144 -3.05 -15.82 8.67
CA MET A 144 -3.49 -17.02 7.93
C MET A 144 -4.94 -17.43 8.21
N GLU A 145 -5.81 -16.45 8.49
CA GLU A 145 -7.25 -16.69 8.58
C GLU A 145 -7.81 -17.20 7.24
N GLU A 146 -8.91 -17.94 7.29
CA GLU A 146 -9.60 -18.40 6.09
C GLU A 146 -9.92 -17.24 5.14
N MET A 147 -9.84 -17.48 3.83
CA MET A 147 -10.09 -16.43 2.82
C MET A 147 -11.46 -15.78 2.97
N ASP A 148 -12.45 -16.54 3.42
CA ASP A 148 -13.82 -16.06 3.64
C ASP A 148 -13.95 -15.14 4.86
N ALA A 149 -12.97 -15.12 5.76
CA ALA A 149 -12.96 -14.20 6.90
C ALA A 149 -13.06 -12.74 6.45
N ALA A 150 -12.47 -12.42 5.29
CA ALA A 150 -12.56 -11.09 4.70
C ALA A 150 -14.01 -10.64 4.40
N LEU A 151 -14.94 -11.58 4.15
CA LEU A 151 -16.35 -11.27 3.90
C LEU A 151 -17.08 -10.70 5.14
N ASN A 152 -16.51 -10.87 6.31
CA ASN A 152 -17.07 -10.40 7.58
C ASN A 152 -16.52 -9.03 8.01
N LEU A 153 -15.62 -8.43 7.23
CA LEU A 153 -15.06 -7.12 7.55
C LEU A 153 -16.16 -6.05 7.61
N ARG A 154 -16.13 -5.27 8.69
CA ARG A 154 -17.02 -4.14 8.91
C ARG A 154 -16.22 -2.99 9.51
N ALA A 155 -16.06 -1.94 8.75
CA ALA A 155 -15.43 -0.71 9.21
C ALA A 155 -15.93 0.47 8.39
N PRO A 156 -16.03 1.67 8.96
CA PRO A 156 -16.40 2.88 8.23
C PRO A 156 -15.47 3.17 7.06
N PHE A 157 -14.19 2.81 7.21
CA PHE A 157 -13.18 2.97 6.17
C PHE A 157 -12.11 1.88 6.32
N ILE A 158 -11.81 1.17 5.23
CA ILE A 158 -10.70 0.23 5.17
C ILE A 158 -9.56 0.95 4.49
N GLY A 159 -8.59 1.43 5.28
CA GLY A 159 -7.43 2.20 4.83
C GLY A 159 -6.44 1.35 4.06
N GLU A 160 -6.27 0.11 4.49
CA GLU A 160 -5.43 -0.88 3.82
C GLU A 160 -6.05 -2.27 3.91
N PHE A 161 -5.89 -3.01 2.84
CA PHE A 161 -6.13 -4.44 2.76
C PHE A 161 -5.38 -5.01 1.58
N GLY A 162 -5.22 -6.31 1.56
CA GLY A 162 -4.59 -6.97 0.44
C GLY A 162 -3.88 -8.24 0.85
N MET A 163 -3.19 -8.80 -0.13
CA MET A 163 -2.41 -10.01 0.02
C MET A 163 -1.23 -9.94 -0.94
N ALA A 164 -0.07 -10.39 -0.51
CA ALA A 164 1.09 -10.52 -1.39
C ALA A 164 0.87 -11.61 -2.44
N SER A 165 1.49 -11.44 -3.60
CA SER A 165 1.57 -12.47 -4.64
C SER A 165 2.83 -12.28 -5.47
N CYS A 166 3.18 -13.29 -6.24
CA CYS A 166 4.23 -13.15 -7.25
C CYS A 166 3.80 -12.18 -8.36
N PRO A 167 4.74 -11.45 -8.97
CA PRO A 167 4.53 -10.81 -10.24
C PRO A 167 4.13 -11.84 -11.32
N ASN A 168 3.65 -11.37 -12.46
CA ASN A 168 3.36 -12.27 -13.56
C ASN A 168 4.61 -13.00 -14.06
N ARG A 169 4.40 -14.15 -14.68
CA ARG A 169 5.47 -15.05 -15.16
C ARG A 169 6.53 -14.32 -15.98
N GLU A 170 6.11 -13.48 -16.92
CA GLU A 170 7.03 -12.73 -17.78
C GLU A 170 7.91 -11.78 -17.00
N SER A 171 7.42 -11.19 -15.94
CA SER A 171 8.19 -10.31 -15.05
C SER A 171 9.17 -11.11 -14.20
N VAL A 172 8.72 -12.22 -13.60
CA VAL A 172 9.59 -13.12 -12.82
C VAL A 172 10.75 -13.61 -13.69
N TYR A 173 10.45 -14.08 -14.89
CA TYR A 173 11.45 -14.65 -15.81
C TYR A 173 12.46 -13.62 -16.36
N ARG A 174 12.25 -12.33 -16.14
CA ARG A 174 13.24 -11.29 -16.50
C ARG A 174 14.38 -11.18 -15.50
N TYR A 175 14.15 -11.47 -14.23
CA TYR A 175 15.17 -11.30 -13.20
C TYR A 175 15.76 -12.60 -12.68
N ILE A 176 15.18 -13.77 -13.00
CA ILE A 176 15.78 -15.06 -12.66
C ILE A 176 16.62 -15.60 -13.82
N PRO A 177 17.75 -16.27 -13.53
CA PRO A 177 18.57 -16.93 -14.53
C PRO A 177 17.80 -17.99 -15.33
N ALA A 178 18.20 -18.22 -16.57
CA ALA A 178 17.49 -19.16 -17.46
C ALA A 178 17.49 -20.60 -16.92
N GLU A 179 18.55 -20.99 -16.26
CA GLU A 179 18.74 -22.32 -15.64
C GLU A 179 17.84 -22.55 -14.43
N GLU A 180 17.34 -21.49 -13.80
CA GLU A 180 16.42 -21.58 -12.66
C GLU A 180 14.94 -21.57 -13.11
N ARG A 181 14.67 -21.26 -14.37
CA ARG A 181 13.30 -21.23 -14.91
C ARG A 181 12.78 -22.64 -15.04
N GLY A 182 11.65 -22.94 -14.45
CA GLY A 182 11.04 -24.26 -14.47
C GLY A 182 11.51 -25.20 -13.34
N THR A 183 12.50 -24.79 -12.54
CA THR A 183 12.79 -25.48 -11.28
C THR A 183 11.92 -24.90 -10.17
N TRP A 184 11.51 -25.75 -9.23
CA TRP A 184 10.76 -25.32 -8.08
C TRP A 184 11.32 -25.97 -6.81
N ASP A 185 11.86 -25.14 -5.94
CA ASP A 185 12.26 -25.52 -4.59
C ASP A 185 12.13 -24.28 -3.67
N PRO A 186 11.09 -24.23 -2.83
CA PRO A 186 10.86 -23.09 -1.94
C PRO A 186 11.94 -22.89 -0.88
N ALA A 187 12.77 -23.91 -0.61
CA ALA A 187 13.87 -23.84 0.34
C ALA A 187 15.23 -23.52 -0.29
N ALA A 188 15.32 -23.52 -1.62
CA ALA A 188 16.58 -23.32 -2.31
C ALA A 188 17.12 -21.88 -2.16
N LYS A 189 18.43 -21.76 -2.06
CA LYS A 189 19.12 -20.46 -2.18
C LYS A 189 19.34 -20.13 -3.65
N ASN A 190 18.29 -19.65 -4.31
CA ASN A 190 18.28 -19.30 -5.72
C ASN A 190 17.86 -17.82 -5.92
N ALA A 191 17.93 -17.33 -7.15
CA ALA A 191 17.62 -15.94 -7.45
C ALA A 191 16.15 -15.61 -7.16
N PHE A 192 15.22 -16.53 -7.43
CA PHE A 192 13.81 -16.30 -7.14
C PHE A 192 13.57 -16.11 -5.64
N ASN A 193 14.04 -17.05 -4.81
CA ASN A 193 13.86 -17.00 -3.36
C ASN A 193 14.59 -15.81 -2.73
N TYR A 194 15.73 -15.38 -3.31
CA TYR A 194 16.44 -14.17 -2.87
C TYR A 194 15.58 -12.89 -2.99
N HIS A 195 14.69 -12.83 -3.96
CA HIS A 195 13.77 -11.72 -4.14
C HIS A 195 12.50 -11.79 -3.25
N THR A 196 12.36 -12.86 -2.48
CA THR A 196 11.29 -12.95 -1.48
C THR A 196 11.72 -12.17 -0.22
N PRO A 197 10.87 -11.32 0.37
CA PRO A 197 11.26 -10.39 1.45
C PRO A 197 11.97 -11.01 2.64
N ARG A 198 11.78 -12.29 2.87
CA ARG A 198 12.32 -13.00 4.02
C ARG A 198 13.75 -13.50 3.90
N PHE A 199 14.29 -13.64 2.71
CA PHE A 199 15.70 -14.03 2.60
C PHE A 199 16.66 -12.94 3.12
N ASN A 200 16.15 -11.80 3.50
CA ASN A 200 16.89 -10.79 4.24
C ASN A 200 16.84 -11.11 5.74
N GLU A 201 17.88 -11.72 6.27
CA GLU A 201 18.13 -12.04 7.68
C GLU A 201 18.00 -10.82 8.64
N PHE A 202 17.59 -9.67 8.15
CA PHE A 202 17.77 -8.38 8.82
C PHE A 202 16.55 -7.80 9.52
N ARG A 203 15.30 -8.33 9.39
CA ARG A 203 14.17 -7.49 9.83
C ARG A 203 12.98 -8.13 10.53
N TRP A 204 12.79 -9.44 10.53
CA TRP A 204 11.55 -10.00 11.07
C TRP A 204 11.82 -11.10 12.10
N PRO A 205 10.89 -11.32 13.06
CA PRO A 205 10.99 -12.45 13.98
C PRO A 205 11.24 -13.76 13.22
N GLU A 206 11.98 -14.67 13.84
CA GLU A 206 12.37 -15.96 13.25
C GLU A 206 11.17 -16.79 12.75
N ASP A 207 9.98 -16.51 13.27
CA ASP A 207 8.73 -17.22 12.96
C ASP A 207 7.99 -16.70 11.72
N TYR A 208 8.42 -15.59 11.12
CA TYR A 208 7.76 -14.98 9.99
C TYR A 208 8.34 -15.44 8.65
N ASN A 209 7.58 -16.16 7.84
CA ASN A 209 7.98 -16.73 6.56
C ASN A 209 7.01 -16.39 5.42
N ASP A 210 7.31 -15.32 4.66
CA ASP A 210 6.53 -14.96 3.50
C ASP A 210 6.39 -16.08 2.48
N MET A 211 7.44 -16.86 2.26
CA MET A 211 7.40 -18.00 1.35
C MET A 211 6.41 -19.06 1.84
N ASP A 212 6.40 -19.37 3.14
CA ASP A 212 5.47 -20.35 3.70
C ASP A 212 4.02 -19.87 3.63
N HIS A 213 3.77 -18.58 3.87
CA HIS A 213 2.45 -17.98 3.72
C HIS A 213 1.98 -18.01 2.27
N LEU A 214 2.84 -17.59 1.34
CA LEU A 214 2.55 -17.61 -0.09
C LEU A 214 2.30 -19.02 -0.60
N LEU A 215 3.11 -19.99 -0.17
CA LEU A 215 2.97 -21.39 -0.57
C LEU A 215 1.64 -21.98 -0.08
N LYS A 216 1.33 -21.82 1.21
CA LYS A 216 0.05 -22.29 1.76
C LYS A 216 -1.15 -21.69 1.03
N ARG A 217 -1.08 -20.40 0.70
CA ARG A 217 -2.16 -19.74 -0.06
C ARG A 217 -2.24 -20.22 -1.51
N ALA A 218 -1.11 -20.48 -2.14
CA ALA A 218 -1.08 -20.99 -3.49
C ALA A 218 -1.67 -22.42 -3.57
N GLU A 219 -1.34 -23.28 -2.60
CA GLU A 219 -1.84 -24.66 -2.51
C GLU A 219 -3.37 -24.77 -2.40
N GLU A 220 -4.05 -23.74 -1.92
CA GLU A 220 -5.52 -23.68 -1.92
C GLU A 220 -6.12 -23.71 -3.35
N PHE A 221 -5.32 -23.39 -4.37
CA PHE A 221 -5.73 -23.31 -5.77
C PHE A 221 -5.20 -24.45 -6.65
N GLY A 222 -4.51 -25.41 -6.07
CA GLY A 222 -4.01 -26.60 -6.74
C GLY A 222 -2.62 -27.03 -6.27
N PRO A 223 -2.14 -28.18 -6.76
CA PRO A 223 -0.78 -28.64 -6.45
C PRO A 223 0.27 -27.67 -7.00
N ILE A 224 1.37 -27.52 -6.28
CA ILE A 224 2.49 -26.66 -6.67
C ILE A 224 3.69 -27.55 -7.05
N ASP A 225 3.73 -27.94 -8.30
CA ASP A 225 4.78 -28.79 -8.86
C ASP A 225 5.85 -28.00 -9.63
N SER A 226 5.58 -26.72 -9.91
CA SER A 226 6.47 -25.85 -10.67
C SER A 226 6.42 -24.39 -10.17
N LEU A 227 7.40 -23.60 -10.57
CA LEU A 227 7.38 -22.14 -10.34
C LEU A 227 6.16 -21.48 -10.99
N ASP A 228 5.73 -21.97 -12.15
CA ASP A 228 4.54 -21.43 -12.82
C ASP A 228 3.27 -21.72 -12.03
N ASP A 229 3.13 -22.89 -11.41
CA ASP A 229 2.00 -23.20 -10.50
C ASP A 229 2.00 -22.30 -9.29
N PHE A 230 3.17 -22.05 -8.70
CA PHE A 230 3.31 -21.15 -7.57
C PHE A 230 2.93 -19.70 -7.94
N ILE A 231 3.40 -19.19 -9.06
CA ILE A 231 3.03 -17.87 -9.55
C ILE A 231 1.51 -17.78 -9.74
N PHE A 232 0.91 -18.75 -10.42
CA PHE A 232 -0.52 -18.80 -10.64
C PHE A 232 -1.30 -18.88 -9.33
N GLY A 233 -0.96 -19.80 -8.45
CA GLY A 233 -1.64 -20.02 -7.17
C GLY A 233 -1.61 -18.77 -6.29
N THR A 234 -0.47 -18.09 -6.17
CA THR A 234 -0.37 -16.84 -5.39
C THR A 234 -1.21 -15.71 -5.97
N GLN A 235 -1.29 -15.59 -7.31
CA GLN A 235 -2.12 -14.59 -7.96
C GLN A 235 -3.61 -14.88 -7.79
N MET A 236 -4.01 -16.15 -7.85
CA MET A 236 -5.40 -16.55 -7.56
C MET A 236 -5.78 -16.25 -6.11
N ALA A 237 -4.90 -16.53 -5.17
CA ALA A 237 -5.11 -16.21 -3.75
C ALA A 237 -5.27 -14.69 -3.54
N GLN A 238 -4.38 -13.89 -4.09
CA GLN A 238 -4.47 -12.42 -4.03
C GLN A 238 -5.79 -11.91 -4.63
N SER A 239 -6.14 -12.38 -5.81
CA SER A 239 -7.38 -11.98 -6.49
C SER A 239 -8.61 -12.31 -5.65
N THR A 240 -8.64 -13.47 -5.02
CA THR A 240 -9.74 -13.92 -4.16
C THR A 240 -9.84 -13.07 -2.90
N ALA A 241 -8.73 -12.85 -2.19
CA ALA A 241 -8.71 -12.04 -0.97
C ALA A 241 -9.17 -10.59 -1.23
N ILE A 242 -8.66 -9.98 -2.30
CA ILE A 242 -9.06 -8.62 -2.70
C ILE A 242 -10.55 -8.57 -3.06
N ARG A 243 -11.04 -9.55 -3.83
CA ARG A 243 -12.45 -9.62 -4.21
C ARG A 243 -13.36 -9.74 -3.00
N HIS A 244 -13.07 -10.65 -2.06
CA HIS A 244 -13.86 -10.84 -0.86
C HIS A 244 -13.93 -9.58 -0.01
N THR A 245 -12.81 -8.88 0.15
CA THR A 245 -12.79 -7.60 0.88
C THR A 245 -13.63 -6.52 0.19
N LEU A 246 -13.55 -6.40 -1.13
CA LEU A 246 -14.37 -5.44 -1.90
C LEU A 246 -15.85 -5.79 -1.85
N GLU A 247 -16.21 -7.06 -1.93
CA GLU A 247 -17.60 -7.54 -1.81
C GLU A 247 -18.15 -7.26 -0.40
N ALA A 248 -17.36 -7.52 0.64
CA ALA A 248 -17.73 -7.20 2.03
C ALA A 248 -17.93 -5.70 2.24
N ALA A 249 -17.03 -4.86 1.73
CA ALA A 249 -17.15 -3.41 1.83
C ALA A 249 -18.41 -2.89 1.11
N ARG A 250 -18.72 -3.43 -0.06
CA ARG A 250 -19.95 -3.08 -0.80
C ARG A 250 -21.22 -3.56 -0.10
N ALA A 251 -21.22 -4.77 0.44
CA ALA A 251 -22.36 -5.31 1.17
C ALA A 251 -22.63 -4.57 2.49
N ALA A 252 -21.60 -3.98 3.07
CA ALA A 252 -21.72 -3.17 4.29
C ALA A 252 -22.20 -1.73 4.05
N TRP A 253 -22.31 -1.28 2.81
CA TRP A 253 -22.69 0.09 2.44
C TRP A 253 -24.21 0.24 2.28
N PRO A 254 -24.85 1.33 2.75
CA PRO A 254 -24.28 2.30 3.68
C PRO A 254 -24.17 1.75 5.09
N MET A 255 -23.02 1.96 5.75
CA MET A 255 -22.94 1.60 7.17
C MET A 255 -23.86 2.54 7.96
N PRO A 256 -24.66 2.01 8.90
CA PRO A 256 -25.38 2.88 9.81
C PRO A 256 -24.40 3.73 10.63
N PRO A 257 -24.77 4.96 10.96
CA PRO A 257 -23.95 5.86 11.76
C PRO A 257 -23.64 5.30 13.14
#